data_0d753b0f4975212d781999cbe404887f
#
_entry.id   0d753b0f4975212d781999cbe404887f
#
_cell.length_a   1.000
_cell.length_b   1.000
_cell.length_c   1.000
_cell.angle_alpha   90.00
_cell.angle_beta   90.00
_cell.angle_gamma   90.00
#
_symmetry.space_group_name_H-M   'P 1'
#
loop_
_entity.id
_entity.type
_entity.pdbx_description
1 polymer ?
#
loop_
_entity_poly.entity_id
_entity_poly.type
_entity_poly.pdbx_seq_one_letter_code
_entity_poly.pdbx_strand_id
1 'polypeptide(L)'
;MKKLISTCFISIAMATTFLSMQARACTVSESMETRLPFNAIELTNGDRLSIANIVLEAKKWPDVDIQAVIIAGAYVGEKDRERLKSERGELVNSYLVQLGINPQNVLIEPKVFTNEMVKNEDGTLNLHQISIELVPLCKGGCERLCDDPRITPHSRSIK
;
A
#
# COMPACT_ATOMS: atom_id res chain seq x y z
N MET A 1 -10.59 37.26 73.45
CA MET A 1 -10.04 35.94 73.22
C MET A 1 -10.60 35.47 71.88
N LYS A 2 -9.86 35.65 70.82
CA LYS A 2 -10.26 35.22 69.45
C LYS A 2 -9.35 34.13 69.03
N LYS A 3 -9.88 32.89 68.87
CA LYS A 3 -9.16 31.72 68.33
C LYS A 3 -9.08 31.87 66.80
N LEU A 4 -7.86 32.00 66.27
CA LEU A 4 -7.61 31.82 64.82
C LEU A 4 -7.60 30.34 64.49
N ILE A 5 -8.52 29.96 63.64
CA ILE A 5 -8.53 28.62 63.03
C ILE A 5 -7.73 28.75 61.75
N SER A 6 -6.54 28.17 61.74
CA SER A 6 -5.70 28.04 60.56
C SER A 6 -6.22 26.89 59.70
N THR A 7 -6.83 27.23 58.57
CA THR A 7 -7.28 26.26 57.59
C THR A 7 -6.12 25.92 56.64
N CYS A 8 -5.55 24.75 56.82
CA CYS A 8 -4.51 24.20 55.94
C CYS A 8 -5.17 23.66 54.65
N PHE A 9 -5.06 24.41 53.55
CA PHE A 9 -5.47 23.92 52.24
C PHE A 9 -4.40 23.00 51.67
N ILE A 10 -4.67 21.68 51.74
CA ILE A 10 -3.85 20.68 51.05
C ILE A 10 -4.27 20.70 49.59
N SER A 11 -3.49 21.36 48.77
CA SER A 11 -3.61 21.31 47.32
C SER A 11 -3.07 19.98 46.84
N ILE A 12 -3.99 19.04 46.56
CA ILE A 12 -3.65 17.77 45.86
C ILE A 12 -3.44 18.13 44.41
N ALA A 13 -2.19 18.31 44.01
CA ALA A 13 -1.81 18.40 42.61
C ALA A 13 -1.93 16.99 42.00
N MET A 14 -3.06 16.76 41.36
CA MET A 14 -3.30 15.54 40.57
C MET A 14 -2.47 15.64 39.28
N ALA A 15 -1.23 15.16 39.35
CA ALA A 15 -0.37 15.02 38.18
C ALA A 15 -0.93 13.89 37.30
N THR A 16 -1.81 14.25 36.39
CA THR A 16 -2.23 13.35 35.29
C THR A 16 -1.05 13.20 34.34
N THR A 17 -0.24 12.15 34.56
CA THR A 17 0.74 11.69 33.59
C THR A 17 -0.04 11.11 32.41
N PHE A 18 -0.26 11.92 31.38
CA PHE A 18 -0.64 11.43 30.08
C PHE A 18 0.54 10.61 29.56
N LEU A 19 0.45 9.28 29.70
CA LEU A 19 1.28 8.38 28.91
C LEU A 19 0.88 8.64 27.45
N SER A 20 1.67 9.44 26.77
CA SER A 20 1.60 9.57 25.33
C SER A 20 1.98 8.21 24.74
N MET A 21 1.00 7.34 24.48
CA MET A 21 1.22 6.19 23.64
C MET A 21 1.63 6.75 22.28
N GLN A 22 2.92 6.74 22.00
CA GLN A 22 3.43 7.07 20.69
C GLN A 22 2.94 5.99 19.71
N ALA A 23 1.88 6.28 19.01
CA ALA A 23 1.45 5.43 17.91
C ALA A 23 2.54 5.46 16.84
N ARG A 24 3.31 4.38 16.76
CA ARG A 24 4.25 4.14 15.67
C ARG A 24 3.42 3.69 14.47
N ALA A 25 3.25 4.58 13.50
CA ALA A 25 2.68 4.20 12.23
C ALA A 25 3.80 3.81 11.27
N CYS A 26 3.68 2.67 10.65
CA CYS A 26 4.51 2.28 9.52
C CYS A 26 3.63 1.75 8.39
N THR A 27 4.13 1.82 7.17
CA THR A 27 3.49 1.22 6.00
C THR A 27 4.32 0.03 5.55
N VAL A 28 3.70 -1.13 5.53
CA VAL A 28 4.28 -2.36 4.97
C VAL A 28 3.50 -2.67 3.70
N SER A 29 4.15 -2.55 2.57
CA SER A 29 3.62 -2.96 1.26
C SER A 29 4.75 -3.27 0.31
N GLU A 30 4.47 -4.03 -0.74
CA GLU A 30 5.35 -4.22 -1.88
C GLU A 30 4.63 -3.72 -3.12
N SER A 31 5.33 -2.99 -3.97
CA SER A 31 4.69 -2.41 -5.15
C SER A 31 5.59 -2.41 -6.36
N MET A 32 4.97 -2.42 -7.54
CA MET A 32 5.64 -2.19 -8.80
C MET A 32 4.70 -1.53 -9.80
N GLU A 33 5.30 -0.83 -10.73
CA GLU A 33 4.61 -0.24 -11.87
C GLU A 33 5.30 -0.66 -13.15
N THR A 34 4.51 -0.83 -14.23
CA THR A 34 5.09 -1.09 -15.54
C THR A 34 4.40 -0.33 -16.65
N ARG A 35 5.22 0.09 -17.61
CA ARG A 35 4.79 0.74 -18.83
C ARG A 35 4.76 -0.28 -19.95
N LEU A 36 3.58 -0.53 -20.49
CA LEU A 36 3.41 -1.37 -21.67
C LEU A 36 3.52 -0.54 -22.98
N PRO A 37 3.95 -1.16 -24.07
CA PRO A 37 3.77 -0.55 -25.39
C PRO A 37 2.29 -0.25 -25.64
N PHE A 38 2.00 0.80 -26.39
CA PHE A 38 0.60 1.18 -26.68
C PHE A 38 -0.14 0.04 -27.37
N ASN A 39 -1.35 -0.20 -26.91
CA ASN A 39 -2.25 -1.26 -27.36
C ASN A 39 -1.74 -2.70 -27.07
N ALA A 40 -0.62 -2.86 -26.36
CA ALA A 40 -0.16 -4.16 -25.90
C ALA A 40 -0.87 -4.58 -24.60
N ILE A 41 -1.00 -5.89 -24.42
CA ILE A 41 -1.58 -6.51 -23.23
C ILE A 41 -0.49 -7.30 -22.51
N GLU A 42 0.41 -7.91 -23.26
CA GLU A 42 1.37 -8.87 -22.74
C GLU A 42 2.43 -8.22 -21.83
N LEU A 43 2.69 -8.90 -20.72
CA LEU A 43 3.81 -8.59 -19.83
C LEU A 43 5.11 -9.11 -20.44
N THR A 44 6.15 -8.31 -20.41
CA THR A 44 7.50 -8.78 -20.74
C THR A 44 8.03 -9.76 -19.69
N ASN A 45 9.10 -10.48 -20.00
CA ASN A 45 9.77 -11.32 -19.01
C ASN A 45 10.31 -10.51 -17.82
N GLY A 46 10.75 -9.26 -18.07
CA GLY A 46 11.17 -8.34 -17.02
C GLY A 46 10.02 -7.99 -16.07
N ASP A 47 8.83 -7.67 -16.60
CA ASP A 47 7.65 -7.40 -15.80
C ASP A 47 7.25 -8.61 -14.95
N ARG A 48 7.22 -9.80 -15.56
CA ARG A 48 6.92 -11.03 -14.83
C ARG A 48 7.90 -11.30 -13.69
N LEU A 49 9.19 -11.07 -13.91
CA LEU A 49 10.21 -11.20 -12.87
C LEU A 49 9.98 -10.17 -11.75
N SER A 50 9.68 -8.93 -12.09
CA SER A 50 9.39 -7.89 -11.10
C SER A 50 8.16 -8.22 -10.25
N ILE A 51 7.08 -8.72 -10.87
CA ILE A 51 5.90 -9.20 -10.14
C ILE A 51 6.25 -10.36 -9.21
N ALA A 52 7.03 -11.34 -9.71
CA ALA A 52 7.45 -12.47 -8.89
C ALA A 52 8.29 -12.01 -7.68
N ASN A 53 9.16 -11.04 -7.86
CA ASN A 53 10.01 -10.50 -6.79
C ASN A 53 9.17 -9.83 -5.68
N ILE A 54 8.21 -8.96 -6.03
CA ILE A 54 7.35 -8.34 -4.98
C ILE A 54 6.50 -9.37 -4.25
N VAL A 55 6.03 -10.43 -4.95
CA VAL A 55 5.31 -11.53 -4.30
C VAL A 55 6.22 -12.31 -3.35
N LEU A 56 7.47 -12.56 -3.73
CA LEU A 56 8.45 -13.23 -2.85
C LEU A 56 8.76 -12.40 -1.60
N GLU A 57 8.89 -11.08 -1.75
CA GLU A 57 9.09 -10.18 -0.60
C GLU A 57 7.85 -10.17 0.31
N ALA A 58 6.66 -10.02 -0.26
CA ALA A 58 5.40 -10.05 0.51
C ALA A 58 5.20 -11.39 1.26
N LYS A 59 5.64 -12.50 0.70
CA LYS A 59 5.56 -13.82 1.37
C LYS A 59 6.50 -13.97 2.58
N LYS A 60 7.39 -13.02 2.83
CA LYS A 60 8.19 -12.98 4.07
C LYS A 60 7.40 -12.44 5.26
N TRP A 61 6.24 -11.83 5.03
CA TRP A 61 5.40 -11.30 6.10
C TRP A 61 4.80 -12.45 6.92
N PRO A 62 5.06 -12.49 8.25
CA PRO A 62 4.63 -13.62 9.06
C PRO A 62 3.13 -13.58 9.38
N ASP A 63 2.48 -14.71 9.26
CA ASP A 63 1.11 -14.95 9.74
C ASP A 63 0.07 -13.93 9.25
N VAL A 64 0.16 -13.55 7.98
CA VAL A 64 -0.82 -12.69 7.32
C VAL A 64 -1.18 -13.23 5.95
N ASP A 65 -2.41 -12.95 5.54
CA ASP A 65 -2.81 -13.07 4.15
C ASP A 65 -2.32 -11.84 3.38
N ILE A 66 -2.15 -11.99 2.08
CA ILE A 66 -1.73 -10.90 1.19
C ILE A 66 -2.93 -10.48 0.36
N GLN A 67 -3.27 -9.19 0.37
CA GLN A 67 -4.16 -8.58 -0.59
C GLN A 67 -3.34 -7.99 -1.74
N ALA A 68 -3.80 -8.21 -2.96
CA ALA A 68 -3.25 -7.56 -4.14
C ALA A 68 -4.25 -6.55 -4.70
N VAL A 69 -3.81 -5.32 -4.89
CA VAL A 69 -4.55 -4.27 -5.61
C VAL A 69 -3.87 -4.08 -6.96
N ILE A 70 -4.62 -4.28 -8.04
CA ILE A 70 -4.14 -4.14 -9.42
C ILE A 70 -4.85 -2.94 -10.04
N ILE A 71 -4.13 -1.87 -10.31
CA ILE A 71 -4.62 -0.82 -11.21
C ILE A 71 -4.23 -1.24 -12.62
N ALA A 72 -5.23 -1.58 -13.42
CA ALA A 72 -5.05 -1.95 -14.81
C ALA A 72 -5.65 -0.87 -15.71
N GLY A 73 -4.80 -0.15 -16.41
CA GLY A 73 -5.21 1.03 -17.14
C GLY A 73 -5.04 0.97 -18.64
N ALA A 74 -5.79 1.85 -19.31
CA ALA A 74 -5.56 2.21 -20.69
C ALA A 74 -5.43 3.73 -20.80
N TYR A 75 -4.49 4.20 -21.61
CA TYR A 75 -4.28 5.62 -21.87
C TYR A 75 -5.26 6.13 -22.92
N VAL A 76 -5.66 7.40 -22.84
CA VAL A 76 -6.61 8.01 -23.80
C VAL A 76 -6.15 7.94 -25.25
N GLY A 77 -4.84 7.81 -25.50
CA GLY A 77 -4.27 7.60 -26.83
C GLY A 77 -4.32 6.16 -27.34
N GLU A 78 -4.75 5.20 -26.53
CA GLU A 78 -4.85 3.78 -26.93
C GLU A 78 -6.22 3.46 -27.53
N LYS A 79 -6.25 2.44 -28.40
CA LYS A 79 -7.47 1.93 -29.04
C LYS A 79 -8.15 0.93 -28.10
N ASP A 80 -9.49 0.84 -28.19
CA ASP A 80 -10.28 -0.17 -27.46
C ASP A 80 -9.94 -0.26 -25.95
N ARG A 81 -9.98 0.91 -25.31
CA ARG A 81 -9.55 1.08 -23.91
C ARG A 81 -10.27 0.17 -22.93
N GLU A 82 -11.57 -0.09 -23.14
CA GLU A 82 -12.35 -0.96 -22.26
C GLU A 82 -11.79 -2.39 -22.27
N ARG A 83 -11.49 -2.92 -23.46
CA ARG A 83 -10.89 -4.23 -23.61
C ARG A 83 -9.48 -4.27 -23.02
N LEU A 84 -8.63 -3.28 -23.32
CA LEU A 84 -7.25 -3.24 -22.84
C LEU A 84 -7.14 -3.27 -21.31
N LYS A 85 -7.91 -2.42 -20.61
CA LYS A 85 -7.85 -2.41 -19.14
C LYS A 85 -8.37 -3.69 -18.51
N SER A 86 -9.41 -4.31 -19.10
CA SER A 86 -9.93 -5.60 -18.64
C SER A 86 -8.91 -6.73 -18.83
N GLU A 87 -8.41 -6.90 -20.05
CA GLU A 87 -7.48 -7.98 -20.37
C GLU A 87 -6.13 -7.83 -19.64
N ARG A 88 -5.64 -6.60 -19.44
CA ARG A 88 -4.44 -6.32 -18.63
C ARG A 88 -4.65 -6.72 -17.17
N GLY A 89 -5.80 -6.37 -16.60
CA GLY A 89 -6.15 -6.74 -15.23
C GLY A 89 -6.23 -8.25 -15.03
N GLU A 90 -6.94 -8.94 -15.92
CA GLU A 90 -7.08 -10.39 -15.87
C GLU A 90 -5.75 -11.13 -16.08
N LEU A 91 -4.88 -10.64 -16.95
CA LEU A 91 -3.56 -11.21 -17.17
C LEU A 91 -2.71 -11.15 -15.90
N VAL A 92 -2.67 -9.97 -15.24
CA VAL A 92 -1.93 -9.78 -13.99
C VAL A 92 -2.54 -10.61 -12.87
N ASN A 93 -3.86 -10.61 -12.72
CA ASN A 93 -4.58 -11.44 -11.74
C ASN A 93 -4.20 -12.92 -11.89
N SER A 94 -4.32 -13.44 -13.11
CA SER A 94 -3.98 -14.83 -13.40
C SER A 94 -2.53 -15.17 -13.01
N TYR A 95 -1.61 -14.25 -13.25
CA TYR A 95 -0.21 -14.44 -12.90
C TYR A 95 0.04 -14.39 -11.39
N LEU A 96 -0.57 -13.44 -10.67
CA LEU A 96 -0.50 -13.36 -9.20
C LEU A 96 -1.06 -14.63 -8.53
N VAL A 97 -2.17 -15.17 -9.06
CA VAL A 97 -2.76 -16.42 -8.56
C VAL A 97 -1.82 -17.60 -8.80
N GLN A 98 -1.16 -17.69 -9.96
CA GLN A 98 -0.12 -18.70 -10.23
C GLN A 98 1.06 -18.59 -9.27
N LEU A 99 1.40 -17.37 -8.82
CA LEU A 99 2.43 -17.14 -7.80
C LEU A 99 1.93 -17.40 -6.38
N GLY A 100 0.66 -17.82 -6.21
CA GLY A 100 0.08 -18.24 -4.94
C GLY A 100 -0.58 -17.14 -4.12
N ILE A 101 -0.97 -16.02 -4.74
CA ILE A 101 -1.88 -15.05 -4.13
C ILE A 101 -3.30 -15.65 -4.16
N ASN A 102 -4.01 -15.54 -3.03
CA ASN A 102 -5.39 -16.02 -2.96
C ASN A 102 -6.28 -15.21 -3.90
N PRO A 103 -7.00 -15.83 -4.83
CA PRO A 103 -7.85 -15.10 -5.79
C PRO A 103 -8.96 -14.26 -5.11
N GLN A 104 -9.38 -14.62 -3.90
CA GLN A 104 -10.36 -13.84 -3.13
C GLN A 104 -9.78 -12.54 -2.57
N ASN A 105 -8.47 -12.42 -2.52
CA ASN A 105 -7.75 -11.25 -2.03
C ASN A 105 -7.21 -10.36 -3.16
N VAL A 106 -7.63 -10.59 -4.40
CA VAL A 106 -7.23 -9.76 -5.54
C VAL A 106 -8.33 -8.77 -5.88
N LEU A 107 -8.00 -7.49 -5.88
CA LEU A 107 -8.86 -6.40 -6.32
C LEU A 107 -8.30 -5.82 -7.62
N ILE A 108 -9.12 -5.78 -8.67
CA ILE A 108 -8.77 -5.16 -9.95
C ILE A 108 -9.52 -3.83 -10.07
N GLU A 109 -8.77 -2.74 -10.24
CA GLU A 109 -9.28 -1.40 -10.47
C GLU A 109 -8.99 -0.99 -11.93
N PRO A 110 -9.95 -1.13 -12.85
CA PRO A 110 -9.78 -0.70 -14.23
C PRO A 110 -9.80 0.83 -14.33
N LYS A 111 -8.83 1.43 -15.02
CA LYS A 111 -8.68 2.88 -15.10
C LYS A 111 -8.42 3.37 -16.52
N VAL A 112 -8.92 4.55 -16.86
CA VAL A 112 -8.52 5.28 -18.06
C VAL A 112 -7.64 6.45 -17.64
N PHE A 113 -6.41 6.49 -18.16
CA PHE A 113 -5.46 7.56 -17.86
C PHE A 113 -5.58 8.67 -18.88
N THR A 114 -5.75 9.90 -18.40
CA THR A 114 -5.71 11.14 -19.21
C THR A 114 -4.32 11.76 -19.19
N ASN A 115 -4.07 12.71 -20.08
CA ASN A 115 -2.79 13.43 -20.10
C ASN A 115 -2.51 14.15 -18.78
N GLU A 116 -3.54 14.73 -18.16
CA GLU A 116 -3.42 15.45 -16.89
C GLU A 116 -3.02 14.53 -15.74
N MET A 117 -3.51 13.27 -15.75
CA MET A 117 -3.22 12.30 -14.70
C MET A 117 -1.80 11.76 -14.75
N VAL A 118 -1.17 11.76 -15.93
CA VAL A 118 0.14 11.14 -16.17
C VAL A 118 1.23 12.15 -16.51
N LYS A 119 0.90 13.46 -16.47
CA LYS A 119 1.83 14.51 -16.80
C LYS A 119 2.70 14.88 -15.60
N ASN A 120 4.02 14.84 -15.79
CA ASN A 120 4.99 15.34 -14.84
C ASN A 120 5.02 16.88 -14.84
N GLU A 121 5.66 17.48 -13.85
CA GLU A 121 5.86 18.92 -13.73
C GLU A 121 6.61 19.52 -14.93
N ASP A 122 7.54 18.78 -15.53
CA ASP A 122 8.30 19.15 -16.74
C ASP A 122 7.51 18.99 -18.04
N GLY A 123 6.25 18.52 -17.96
CA GLY A 123 5.37 18.30 -19.11
C GLY A 123 5.53 16.95 -19.80
N THR A 124 6.49 16.13 -19.41
CA THR A 124 6.61 14.74 -19.92
C THR A 124 5.49 13.85 -19.38
N LEU A 125 5.21 12.74 -20.08
CA LEU A 125 4.20 11.77 -19.64
C LEU A 125 4.88 10.60 -18.93
N ASN A 126 4.54 10.40 -17.65
CA ASN A 126 4.96 9.25 -16.85
C ASN A 126 3.79 8.25 -16.76
N LEU A 127 3.62 7.49 -17.82
CA LEU A 127 2.50 6.55 -17.97
C LEU A 127 2.92 5.15 -17.57
N HIS A 128 2.25 4.62 -16.54
CA HIS A 128 2.28 3.20 -16.19
C HIS A 128 0.87 2.63 -16.32
N GLN A 129 0.66 1.74 -17.28
CA GLN A 129 -0.67 1.15 -17.50
C GLN A 129 -1.01 0.08 -16.46
N ILE A 130 -0.03 -0.46 -15.78
CA ILE A 130 -0.21 -1.43 -14.71
C ILE A 130 0.54 -0.94 -13.47
N SER A 131 -0.16 -0.89 -12.35
CA SER A 131 0.40 -0.75 -11.01
C SER A 131 -0.12 -1.88 -10.14
N ILE A 132 0.74 -2.48 -9.36
CA ILE A 132 0.41 -3.57 -8.45
C ILE A 132 0.91 -3.15 -7.07
N GLU A 133 0.02 -3.23 -6.08
CA GLU A 133 0.38 -3.07 -4.69
C GLU A 133 -0.06 -4.32 -3.91
N LEU A 134 0.86 -4.89 -3.17
CA LEU A 134 0.61 -5.98 -2.23
C LEU A 134 0.61 -5.42 -0.83
N VAL A 135 -0.44 -5.70 -0.07
CA VAL A 135 -0.59 -5.24 1.31
C VAL A 135 -0.92 -6.40 2.23
N PRO A 136 -0.42 -6.42 3.49
CA PRO A 136 -0.75 -7.46 4.44
C PRO A 136 -2.17 -7.27 4.98
N LEU A 137 -2.94 -8.37 5.05
CA LEU A 137 -4.23 -8.42 5.73
C LEU A 137 -4.01 -8.86 7.19
N CYS A 138 -3.96 -7.91 8.10
CA CYS A 138 -3.67 -8.17 9.51
C CYS A 138 -4.94 -8.22 10.36
N LYS A 139 -5.17 -9.33 11.06
CA LYS A 139 -6.20 -9.38 12.08
C LYS A 139 -5.75 -8.60 13.31
N GLY A 140 -6.45 -7.51 13.63
CA GLY A 140 -6.15 -6.68 14.80
C GLY A 140 -5.06 -5.63 14.62
N GLY A 141 -4.61 -5.38 13.38
CA GLY A 141 -3.60 -4.37 13.07
C GLY A 141 -2.26 -4.95 12.61
N CYS A 142 -1.49 -4.15 11.87
CA CYS A 142 -0.22 -4.56 11.27
C CYS A 142 1.01 -4.07 12.05
N GLU A 143 0.85 -3.48 13.23
CA GLU A 143 1.93 -2.87 14.00
C GLU A 143 3.08 -3.84 14.27
N ARG A 144 2.77 -5.12 14.50
CA ARG A 144 3.76 -6.18 14.72
C ARG A 144 4.72 -6.38 13.54
N LEU A 145 4.30 -6.05 12.34
CA LEU A 145 5.14 -6.14 11.13
C LEU A 145 6.17 -5.04 11.08
N CYS A 146 5.91 -3.89 11.73
CA CYS A 146 6.81 -2.74 11.76
C CYS A 146 8.12 -3.03 12.51
N ASP A 147 8.05 -3.91 13.47
CA ASP A 147 9.18 -4.26 14.36
C ASP A 147 9.80 -5.63 14.00
N ASP A 148 9.27 -6.31 12.97
CA ASP A 148 9.85 -7.58 12.52
C ASP A 148 11.14 -7.34 11.70
N PRO A 149 12.28 -7.93 12.14
CA PRO A 149 13.57 -7.67 11.48
C PRO A 149 13.67 -8.22 10.05
N ARG A 150 12.73 -9.05 9.63
CA ARG A 150 12.65 -9.60 8.26
C ARG A 150 11.98 -8.66 7.28
N ILE A 151 11.36 -7.58 7.78
CA ILE A 151 10.53 -6.68 6.99
C ILE A 151 11.19 -5.31 6.95
N THR A 152 11.27 -4.73 5.76
CA THR A 152 11.68 -3.34 5.57
C THR A 152 10.43 -2.50 5.28
N PRO A 153 9.90 -1.74 6.25
CA PRO A 153 8.75 -0.89 6.00
C PRO A 153 9.06 0.21 4.99
N HIS A 154 8.13 0.53 4.11
CA HIS A 154 8.25 1.63 3.15
C HIS A 154 8.34 3.00 3.84
N SER A 155 7.62 3.18 4.94
CA SER A 155 7.71 4.40 5.73
C SER A 155 7.62 4.10 7.22
N ARG A 156 8.34 4.89 8.02
CA ARG A 156 8.21 4.92 9.48
C ARG A 156 7.92 6.35 9.88
N SER A 157 6.77 6.59 10.47
CA SER A 157 6.46 7.87 11.10
C SER A 157 7.13 7.91 12.47
N ILE A 158 8.16 8.75 12.61
CA ILE A 158 8.75 9.12 13.90
C ILE A 158 8.07 10.42 14.29
N LYS A 159 7.27 10.41 15.34
CA LYS A 159 6.80 11.62 16.01
C LYS A 159 7.65 11.89 17.23
#